data_24b26ea7d2e8766aeab2b7ea8469e011
#
_entry.id   24b26ea7d2e8766aeab2b7ea8469e011
#
_cell.length_a   1.000
_cell.length_b   1.000
_cell.length_c   1.000
_cell.angle_alpha   90.00
_cell.angle_beta   90.00
_cell.angle_gamma   90.00
#
_symmetry.space_group_name_H-M   'P 1'
#
loop_
_entity.id
_entity.type
_entity.pdbx_description
1 polymer ?
#
loop_
_entity_poly.entity_id
_entity_poly.type
_entity_poly.pdbx_seq_one_letter_code
_entity_poly.pdbx_strand_id
1 'polypeptide(L)'
;MEGFLADHRSHLGLVSLEVPLISNLPVWSNIALIRQYHENMPWEEAKTLALDLLQRFGMAATAEKRNPSLTAEERFCIMLIRAAMVRDAVVVLDRPFRIFPDLPDGRFFTDSLRKVDDLVAEAHIFDYNWEKERYGATDDAED
;
A
#
# COMPACT_ATOMS: atom_id res chain seq x y z
N MET A 1 -8.99 -14.97 -4.91
CA MET A 1 -7.97 -14.26 -4.12
C MET A 1 -7.43 -15.07 -2.94
N GLU A 2 -8.27 -15.81 -2.23
CA GLU A 2 -7.83 -16.54 -1.03
C GLU A 2 -6.69 -17.52 -1.30
N GLY A 3 -6.77 -18.30 -2.39
CA GLY A 3 -5.68 -19.21 -2.75
C GLY A 3 -4.37 -18.48 -3.04
N PHE A 4 -4.47 -17.32 -3.72
CA PHE A 4 -3.31 -16.48 -3.99
C PHE A 4 -2.66 -16.00 -2.69
N LEU A 5 -3.47 -15.52 -1.74
CA LEU A 5 -2.95 -15.02 -0.46
C LEU A 5 -2.26 -16.13 0.32
N ALA A 6 -2.83 -17.35 0.31
CA ALA A 6 -2.24 -18.48 1.01
C ALA A 6 -0.88 -18.85 0.42
N ASP A 7 -0.74 -18.78 -0.90
CA ASP A 7 0.51 -19.13 -1.59
C ASP A 7 1.63 -18.11 -1.35
N HIS A 8 1.28 -16.85 -1.04
CA HIS A 8 2.25 -15.76 -0.89
C HIS A 8 2.32 -15.21 0.52
N ARG A 9 1.82 -15.95 1.51
CA ARG A 9 1.66 -15.47 2.89
C ARG A 9 2.92 -14.84 3.50
N SER A 10 4.09 -15.45 3.26
CA SER A 10 5.32 -14.99 3.92
C SER A 10 5.84 -13.65 3.38
N HIS A 11 5.38 -13.23 2.19
CA HIS A 11 5.84 -12.01 1.53
C HIS A 11 4.68 -11.07 1.19
N LEU A 12 3.51 -11.35 1.71
CA LEU A 12 2.31 -10.59 1.32
C LEU A 12 2.31 -9.19 1.91
N GLY A 13 2.15 -8.19 1.03
CA GLY A 13 1.86 -6.81 1.40
C GLY A 13 0.45 -6.47 0.92
N LEU A 14 -0.51 -6.42 1.84
CA LEU A 14 -1.92 -6.24 1.49
C LEU A 14 -2.36 -4.79 1.69
N VAL A 15 -2.96 -4.21 0.64
CA VAL A 15 -3.60 -2.89 0.68
C VAL A 15 -5.11 -3.13 0.59
N SER A 16 -5.80 -3.03 1.72
CA SER A 16 -7.21 -3.39 1.83
C SER A 16 -7.87 -2.64 2.98
N LEU A 17 -9.15 -2.33 2.83
CA LEU A 17 -9.93 -1.77 3.94
C LEU A 17 -10.01 -2.72 5.14
N GLU A 18 -9.78 -4.01 4.92
CA GLU A 18 -9.80 -5.00 5.99
C GLU A 18 -8.51 -5.02 6.82
N VAL A 19 -7.47 -4.31 6.33
CA VAL A 19 -6.19 -4.15 7.05
C VAL A 19 -5.88 -2.66 7.13
N PRO A 20 -6.67 -1.90 7.89
CA PRO A 20 -6.51 -0.44 7.93
C PRO A 20 -5.23 -0.03 8.65
N LEU A 21 -4.90 1.25 8.52
CA LEU A 21 -3.81 1.82 9.31
C LEU A 21 -4.20 1.83 10.78
N ILE A 22 -3.20 1.64 11.65
CA ILE A 22 -3.40 1.71 13.10
C ILE A 22 -3.64 3.16 13.47
N SER A 23 -4.85 3.48 13.95
CA SER A 23 -5.31 4.86 14.06
C SER A 23 -4.66 5.66 15.19
N ASN A 24 -4.14 5.01 16.22
CA ASN A 24 -3.47 5.69 17.32
C ASN A 24 -1.96 5.83 17.13
N LEU A 25 -1.44 5.46 15.96
CA LEU A 25 -0.03 5.64 15.62
C LEU A 25 0.11 6.66 14.50
N PRO A 26 1.20 7.45 14.51
CA PRO A 26 1.45 8.34 13.38
C PRO A 26 1.77 7.54 12.11
N VAL A 27 1.63 8.20 10.98
CA VAL A 27 1.85 7.60 9.66
C VAL A 27 3.22 6.92 9.57
N TRP A 28 4.29 7.62 9.96
CA TRP A 28 5.63 7.03 9.86
C TRP A 28 5.76 5.73 10.65
N SER A 29 5.09 5.65 11.79
CA SER A 29 5.16 4.45 12.64
C SER A 29 4.41 3.28 12.01
N ASN A 30 3.27 3.56 11.37
CA ASN A 30 2.53 2.53 10.62
C ASN A 30 3.41 1.88 9.55
N ILE A 31 4.25 2.68 8.90
CA ILE A 31 5.17 2.17 7.87
C ILE A 31 6.36 1.46 8.52
N ALA A 32 6.98 2.10 9.49
CA ALA A 32 8.20 1.61 10.11
C ALA A 32 8.04 0.28 10.83
N LEU A 33 6.86 0.05 11.44
CA LEU A 33 6.58 -1.16 12.20
C LEU A 33 6.87 -2.45 11.43
N ILE A 34 6.64 -2.46 10.12
CA ILE A 34 6.84 -3.66 9.31
C ILE A 34 8.30 -4.12 9.37
N ARG A 35 9.24 -3.20 9.17
CA ARG A 35 10.68 -3.53 9.22
C ARG A 35 11.16 -3.77 10.64
N GLN A 36 10.60 -3.08 11.61
CA GLN A 36 10.91 -3.29 13.02
C GLN A 36 10.53 -4.71 13.45
N TYR A 37 9.34 -5.18 13.07
CA TYR A 37 8.85 -6.50 13.45
C TYR A 37 9.49 -7.62 12.67
N HIS A 38 9.63 -7.47 11.35
CA HIS A 38 10.08 -8.58 10.51
C HIS A 38 11.58 -8.68 10.39
N GLU A 39 12.32 -7.57 10.63
CA GLU A 39 13.76 -7.53 10.39
C GLU A 39 14.55 -7.01 11.59
N ASN A 40 13.89 -6.78 12.72
CA ASN A 40 14.51 -6.19 13.90
C ASN A 40 15.26 -4.90 13.59
N MET A 41 14.78 -4.14 12.61
CA MET A 41 15.40 -2.87 12.24
C MET A 41 15.28 -1.87 13.39
N PRO A 42 16.37 -1.17 13.76
CA PRO A 42 16.28 -0.12 14.80
C PRO A 42 15.25 0.92 14.40
N TRP A 43 14.52 1.45 15.39
CA TRP A 43 13.42 2.37 15.10
C TRP A 43 13.87 3.63 14.35
N GLU A 44 15.06 4.13 14.63
CA GLU A 44 15.58 5.33 13.97
C GLU A 44 15.83 5.08 12.48
N GLU A 45 16.38 3.91 12.15
CA GLU A 45 16.60 3.51 10.76
C GLU A 45 15.26 3.28 10.05
N ALA A 46 14.34 2.62 10.71
CA ALA A 46 13.02 2.35 10.15
C ALA A 46 12.25 3.65 9.93
N LYS A 47 12.36 4.61 10.84
CA LYS A 47 11.73 5.92 10.70
C LYS A 47 12.32 6.68 9.51
N THR A 48 13.64 6.68 9.36
CA THR A 48 14.31 7.34 8.23
C THR A 48 13.82 6.76 6.91
N LEU A 49 13.73 5.45 6.81
CA LEU A 49 13.22 4.78 5.62
C LEU A 49 11.77 5.19 5.33
N ALA A 50 10.93 5.23 6.37
CA ALA A 50 9.53 5.63 6.22
C ALA A 50 9.42 7.07 5.70
N LEU A 51 10.22 7.99 6.27
CA LEU A 51 10.20 9.38 5.85
C LEU A 51 10.70 9.55 4.41
N ASP A 52 11.71 8.80 4.00
CA ASP A 52 12.21 8.83 2.63
C ASP A 52 11.15 8.40 1.64
N LEU A 53 10.40 7.35 1.97
CA LEU A 53 9.33 6.86 1.11
C LEU A 53 8.14 7.82 1.04
N LEU A 54 7.79 8.43 2.18
CA LEU A 54 6.77 9.48 2.18
C LEU A 54 7.17 10.64 1.29
N GLN A 55 8.43 11.04 1.33
CA GLN A 55 8.93 12.10 0.46
C GLN A 55 8.87 11.70 -1.00
N ARG A 56 9.15 10.44 -1.32
CA ARG A 56 9.06 9.91 -2.70
C ARG A 56 7.64 10.10 -3.26
N PHE A 57 6.63 9.99 -2.41
CA PHE A 57 5.21 10.18 -2.79
C PHE A 57 4.75 11.62 -2.65
N GLY A 58 5.61 12.54 -2.27
CA GLY A 58 5.21 13.92 -2.02
C GLY A 58 4.37 14.09 -0.77
N MET A 59 4.49 13.18 0.19
CA MET A 59 3.65 13.13 1.37
C MET A 59 4.40 13.28 2.68
N ALA A 60 5.58 13.91 2.65
CA ALA A 60 6.38 14.11 3.86
C ALA A 60 5.60 14.82 4.97
N ALA A 61 4.70 15.73 4.60
CA ALA A 61 3.90 16.48 5.57
C ALA A 61 2.90 15.61 6.36
N THR A 62 2.63 14.38 5.91
CA THR A 62 1.69 13.49 6.59
C THR A 62 2.35 12.67 7.70
N ALA A 63 3.68 12.72 7.83
CA ALA A 63 4.42 11.79 8.69
C ALA A 63 3.91 11.70 10.12
N GLU A 64 3.52 12.82 10.72
CA GLU A 64 3.02 12.86 12.10
C GLU A 64 1.50 12.82 12.19
N LYS A 65 0.79 12.76 11.07
CA LYS A 65 -0.66 12.64 11.07
C LYS A 65 -1.08 11.22 11.46
N ARG A 66 -2.34 11.09 11.83
CA ARG A 66 -2.98 9.80 12.13
C ARG A 66 -4.10 9.54 11.14
N ASN A 67 -4.51 8.30 11.02
CA ASN A 67 -5.46 7.85 10.00
C ASN A 67 -6.72 8.73 9.87
N PRO A 68 -7.40 9.16 10.95
CA PRO A 68 -8.60 9.98 10.79
C PRO A 68 -8.37 11.33 10.10
N SER A 69 -7.14 11.83 10.09
CA SER A 69 -6.80 13.13 9.49
C SER A 69 -6.35 13.02 8.04
N LEU A 70 -6.34 11.82 7.46
CA LEU A 70 -5.84 11.60 6.11
C LEU A 70 -6.95 11.70 5.08
N THR A 71 -6.62 12.23 3.90
CA THR A 71 -7.49 12.14 2.73
C THR A 71 -7.46 10.70 2.19
N ALA A 72 -8.40 10.38 1.31
CA ALA A 72 -8.42 9.06 0.66
C ALA A 72 -7.15 8.80 -0.14
N GLU A 73 -6.65 9.81 -0.84
CA GLU A 73 -5.40 9.69 -1.59
C GLU A 73 -4.22 9.41 -0.67
N GLU A 74 -4.09 10.17 0.40
CA GLU A 74 -3.03 9.99 1.39
C GLU A 74 -3.10 8.61 2.00
N ARG A 75 -4.30 8.19 2.40
CA ARG A 75 -4.50 6.89 3.04
C ARG A 75 -4.08 5.75 2.11
N PHE A 76 -4.50 5.81 0.86
CA PHE A 76 -4.12 4.77 -0.11
C PHE A 76 -2.60 4.70 -0.26
N CYS A 77 -1.94 5.83 -0.48
CA CYS A 77 -0.49 5.85 -0.69
C CYS A 77 0.27 5.34 0.52
N ILE A 78 -0.17 5.71 1.72
CA ILE A 78 0.48 5.26 2.96
C ILE A 78 0.29 3.76 3.16
N MET A 79 -0.90 3.24 2.86
CA MET A 79 -1.15 1.80 2.92
C MET A 79 -0.27 1.05 1.92
N LEU A 80 -0.06 1.61 0.73
CA LEU A 80 0.81 1.02 -0.27
C LEU A 80 2.27 1.01 0.20
N ILE A 81 2.75 2.12 0.75
CA ILE A 81 4.11 2.20 1.28
C ILE A 81 4.29 1.16 2.40
N ARG A 82 3.32 1.04 3.29
CA ARG A 82 3.36 0.03 4.35
C ARG A 82 3.48 -1.38 3.78
N ALA A 83 2.68 -1.68 2.75
CA ALA A 83 2.72 -2.99 2.10
C ALA A 83 4.09 -3.28 1.47
N ALA A 84 4.71 -2.25 0.87
CA ALA A 84 6.01 -2.37 0.23
C ALA A 84 7.16 -2.57 1.22
N MET A 85 6.91 -2.37 2.52
CA MET A 85 7.94 -2.59 3.54
C MET A 85 8.19 -4.07 3.82
N VAL A 86 7.30 -4.94 3.42
CA VAL A 86 7.55 -6.39 3.50
C VAL A 86 8.69 -6.73 2.55
N ARG A 87 9.68 -7.49 3.03
CA ARG A 87 10.83 -7.86 2.20
C ARG A 87 10.38 -8.73 1.04
N ASP A 88 10.87 -8.41 -0.16
CA ASP A 88 10.48 -9.09 -1.40
C ASP A 88 8.95 -9.14 -1.55
N ALA A 89 8.31 -8.03 -1.28
CA ALA A 89 6.87 -7.94 -1.14
C ALA A 89 6.13 -8.39 -2.41
N VAL A 90 5.12 -9.21 -2.21
CA VAL A 90 4.05 -9.45 -3.18
C VAL A 90 2.91 -8.55 -2.75
N VAL A 91 2.77 -7.42 -3.43
CA VAL A 91 1.75 -6.42 -3.07
C VAL A 91 0.44 -6.77 -3.75
N VAL A 92 -0.64 -6.78 -2.95
CA VAL A 92 -1.98 -7.01 -3.45
C VAL A 92 -2.83 -5.78 -3.11
N LEU A 93 -3.34 -5.12 -4.14
CA LEU A 93 -4.35 -4.08 -3.99
C LEU A 93 -5.72 -4.76 -4.02
N ASP A 94 -6.36 -4.87 -2.87
CA ASP A 94 -7.65 -5.52 -2.73
C ASP A 94 -8.75 -4.48 -2.84
N ARG A 95 -9.45 -4.46 -3.96
CA ARG A 95 -10.57 -3.55 -4.26
C ARG A 95 -10.18 -2.10 -3.95
N PRO A 96 -9.12 -1.58 -4.60
CA PRO A 96 -8.58 -0.26 -4.24
C PRO A 96 -9.57 0.90 -4.44
N PHE A 97 -10.57 0.75 -5.32
CA PHE A 97 -11.60 1.78 -5.45
C PHE A 97 -12.47 1.92 -4.20
N ARG A 98 -12.48 0.93 -3.30
CA ARG A 98 -13.15 1.08 -2.01
C ARG A 98 -12.39 2.01 -1.07
N ILE A 99 -11.07 2.13 -1.28
CA ILE A 99 -10.22 3.02 -0.49
C ILE A 99 -10.26 4.43 -1.08
N PHE A 100 -10.22 4.53 -2.41
CA PHE A 100 -10.21 5.81 -3.12
C PHE A 100 -11.24 5.76 -4.25
N PRO A 101 -12.54 5.97 -3.93
CA PRO A 101 -13.64 5.71 -4.87
C PRO A 101 -13.81 6.77 -5.95
N ASP A 102 -13.30 7.99 -5.76
CA ASP A 102 -13.59 9.13 -6.65
C ASP A 102 -12.75 9.16 -7.91
N LEU A 103 -11.84 8.23 -8.09
CA LEU A 103 -10.99 8.18 -9.28
C LEU A 103 -11.79 7.72 -10.51
N PRO A 104 -11.53 8.33 -11.68
CA PRO A 104 -12.24 7.92 -12.90
C PRO A 104 -11.79 6.56 -13.42
N ASP A 105 -10.53 6.17 -13.17
CA ASP A 105 -9.96 4.92 -13.66
C ASP A 105 -8.81 4.45 -12.77
N GLY A 106 -8.18 3.34 -13.15
CA GLY A 106 -7.14 2.70 -12.35
C GLY A 106 -5.73 3.25 -12.53
N ARG A 107 -5.54 4.30 -13.34
CA ARG A 107 -4.17 4.79 -13.63
C ARG A 107 -3.43 5.25 -12.38
N PHE A 108 -4.13 5.87 -11.45
CA PHE A 108 -3.52 6.30 -10.20
C PHE A 108 -2.89 5.11 -9.45
N PHE A 109 -3.59 3.99 -9.43
CA PHE A 109 -3.10 2.80 -8.72
C PHE A 109 -1.86 2.23 -9.40
N THR A 110 -1.87 2.10 -10.72
CA THR A 110 -0.71 1.58 -11.45
C THR A 110 0.48 2.54 -11.38
N ASP A 111 0.24 3.84 -11.44
CA ASP A 111 1.30 4.83 -11.30
C ASP A 111 1.91 4.81 -9.90
N SER A 112 1.07 4.61 -8.89
CA SER A 112 1.54 4.50 -7.50
C SER A 112 2.41 3.26 -7.31
N LEU A 113 2.02 2.14 -7.90
CA LEU A 113 2.81 0.91 -7.85
C LEU A 113 4.20 1.10 -8.46
N ARG A 114 4.30 1.88 -9.53
CA ARG A 114 5.60 2.17 -10.16
C ARG A 114 6.55 2.91 -9.22
N LYS A 115 6.01 3.72 -8.32
CA LYS A 115 6.84 4.47 -7.37
C LYS A 115 7.55 3.59 -6.35
N VAL A 116 7.12 2.35 -6.21
CA VAL A 116 7.73 1.38 -5.29
C VAL A 116 8.22 0.12 -6.00
N ASP A 117 8.35 0.16 -7.32
CA ASP A 117 8.72 -1.02 -8.10
C ASP A 117 10.12 -1.55 -7.76
N ASP A 118 11.00 -0.70 -7.23
CA ASP A 118 12.32 -1.10 -6.75
C ASP A 118 12.26 -1.93 -5.45
N LEU A 119 11.13 -1.89 -4.74
CA LEU A 119 10.96 -2.57 -3.46
C LEU A 119 10.06 -3.80 -3.55
N VAL A 120 9.30 -3.93 -4.62
CA VAL A 120 8.22 -4.90 -4.74
C VAL A 120 8.60 -5.98 -5.74
N ALA A 121 8.49 -7.25 -5.34
CA ALA A 121 8.78 -8.37 -6.24
C ALA A 121 7.64 -8.59 -7.24
N GLU A 122 6.39 -8.47 -6.81
CA GLU A 122 5.21 -8.62 -7.63
C GLU A 122 4.11 -7.68 -7.14
N ALA A 123 3.21 -7.29 -8.04
CA ALA A 123 2.04 -6.49 -7.68
C ALA A 123 0.82 -7.01 -8.43
N HIS A 124 -0.31 -7.11 -7.72
CA HIS A 124 -1.57 -7.59 -8.28
C HIS A 124 -2.72 -6.72 -7.80
N ILE A 125 -3.72 -6.56 -8.65
CA ILE A 125 -4.94 -5.85 -8.31
C ILE A 125 -6.11 -6.84 -8.42
N PHE A 126 -6.84 -7.00 -7.31
CA PHE A 126 -8.07 -7.78 -7.29
C PHE A 126 -9.25 -6.84 -7.07
N ASP A 127 -10.24 -6.91 -7.95
CA ASP A 127 -11.42 -6.06 -7.84
C ASP A 127 -12.65 -6.82 -8.36
N TYR A 128 -13.81 -6.18 -8.24
CA TYR A 128 -15.05 -6.75 -8.76
C TYR A 128 -15.07 -6.71 -10.28
N ASN A 129 -15.78 -7.64 -10.91
CA ASN A 129 -15.96 -7.67 -12.36
C ASN A 129 -16.52 -6.36 -12.92
N TRP A 130 -17.45 -5.72 -12.20
CA TRP A 130 -18.06 -4.48 -12.66
C TRP A 130 -17.13 -3.28 -12.63
N GLU A 131 -15.97 -3.39 -11.99
CA GLU A 131 -14.98 -2.33 -12.01
C GLU A 131 -13.97 -2.49 -13.15
N LYS A 132 -14.08 -3.56 -13.93
CA LYS A 132 -13.08 -3.91 -14.93
C LYS A 132 -12.84 -2.78 -15.94
N GLU A 133 -13.89 -2.08 -16.33
CA GLU A 133 -13.77 -0.99 -17.31
C GLU A 133 -12.95 0.18 -16.77
N ARG A 134 -12.93 0.40 -15.47
CA ARG A 134 -12.14 1.47 -14.84
C ARG A 134 -10.63 1.20 -14.95
N TYR A 135 -10.24 -0.05 -15.18
CA TYR A 135 -8.84 -0.43 -15.39
C TYR A 135 -8.45 -0.40 -16.87
N GLY A 136 -9.39 -0.10 -17.75
CA GLY A 136 -9.14 -0.01 -19.18
C GLY A 136 -8.81 -1.35 -19.81
N ALA A 137 -7.90 -1.33 -20.79
CA ALA A 137 -7.50 -2.52 -21.53
C ALA A 137 -6.44 -3.36 -20.81
N THR A 138 -6.04 -2.99 -19.61
CA THR A 138 -5.04 -3.75 -18.85
C THR A 138 -5.70 -4.97 -18.22
N ASP A 139 -4.94 -6.05 -18.09
CA ASP A 139 -5.41 -7.29 -17.48
C ASP A 139 -4.90 -7.45 -16.05
N ASP A 140 -4.54 -6.35 -15.40
CA ASP A 140 -3.99 -6.38 -14.05
C ASP A 140 -5.07 -6.58 -12.98
N ALA A 141 -6.35 -6.41 -13.34
CA ALA A 141 -7.45 -6.61 -12.40
C ALA A 141 -7.96 -8.05 -12.49
N GLU A 142 -8.06 -8.70 -11.34
CA GLU A 142 -8.57 -10.07 -11.21
C GLU A 142 -9.60 -10.12 -10.10
N ASP A 143 -10.54 -11.04 -10.22
CA ASP A 143 -11.59 -11.20 -9.21
C ASP A 143 -11.26 -12.27 -8.18
#